data_b2d3b5f1e9a6c88a05aaa532cf6e9111
#
_entry.id   b2d3b5f1e9a6c88a05aaa532cf6e9111
#
_cell.length_a   1.000
_cell.length_b   1.000
_cell.length_c   1.000
_cell.angle_alpha   90.00
_cell.angle_beta   90.00
_cell.angle_gamma   90.00
#
_symmetry.space_group_name_H-M   'P 1'
#
loop_
_entity.id
_entity.type
_entity.pdbx_description
1 polymer ?
#
loop_
_entity_poly.entity_id
_entity_poly.type
_entity_poly.pdbx_seq_one_letter_code
_entity_poly.pdbx_strand_id
1 'polypeptide(L)'
;MATAKASGGKKVIRRRREKKNIERGQVHIRSSCNNTMVTVTDTQGNAISWASSGGLGFRGSKKSTPFAAQTAAETAARAAMEHGLKTVEVFVKGPGQGREAAIRALQAVGLEVTMIKDVTPIPHNGCRPPKRRRV
;
A
#
# COMPACT_ATOMS: atom_id res chain seq x y z
N MET A 1 8.61 22.11 -36.75
CA MET A 1 8.55 21.70 -36.36
C MET A 1 7.99 21.66 -35.64
N ALA A 2 7.77 21.83 -35.86
CA ALA A 2 7.34 21.64 -35.11
C ALA A 2 6.91 21.26 -34.51
N THR A 3 6.87 20.97 -34.48
CA THR A 3 6.56 20.36 -33.91
C THR A 3 6.33 20.29 -33.04
N ALA A 4 6.37 20.35 -32.85
CA ALA A 4 6.23 20.12 -32.03
C ALA A 4 5.69 20.53 -31.38
N LYS A 5 5.35 20.96 -31.64
CA LYS A 5 4.91 21.23 -31.08
C LYS A 5 4.07 20.96 -30.71
N ALA A 6 3.99 20.81 -31.06
CA ALA A 6 3.19 20.62 -30.81
C ALA A 6 2.79 20.04 -30.24
N SER A 7 2.86 19.65 -30.28
CA SER A 7 2.46 19.11 -29.70
C SER A 7 2.47 19.39 -28.78
N GLY A 8 2.68 19.78 -29.07
CA GLY A 8 2.72 20.06 -28.09
C GLY A 8 1.92 20.65 -27.50
N GLY A 9 1.31 21.02 -28.17
CA GLY A 9 0.33 21.84 -27.69
C GLY A 9 -0.17 21.38 -26.38
N LYS A 10 -0.40 20.25 -26.26
CA LYS A 10 -0.87 19.76 -25.01
C LYS A 10 0.23 19.23 -24.17
N LYS A 11 1.08 20.09 -23.84
CA LYS A 11 1.88 19.74 -22.70
C LYS A 11 0.97 19.58 -21.54
N VAL A 12 0.70 18.38 -21.25
CA VAL A 12 0.31 18.02 -19.93
C VAL A 12 1.46 18.44 -19.06
N ILE A 13 1.29 19.59 -18.47
CA ILE A 13 2.20 20.02 -17.42
C ILE A 13 2.01 19.04 -16.29
N ARG A 14 2.83 18.03 -16.28
CA ARG A 14 2.91 17.18 -15.11
C ARG A 14 3.51 18.05 -14.03
N ARG A 15 2.69 18.42 -13.07
CA ARG A 15 3.20 19.01 -11.87
C ARG A 15 4.27 18.08 -11.33
N ARG A 16 5.48 18.58 -11.21
CA ARG A 16 6.50 17.86 -10.49
C ARG A 16 5.96 17.55 -9.12
N ARG A 17 5.93 16.30 -8.79
CA ARG A 17 5.61 15.88 -7.44
C ARG A 17 6.69 16.45 -6.54
N GLU A 18 6.30 17.32 -5.65
CA GLU A 18 7.20 17.83 -4.65
C GLU A 18 7.63 16.66 -3.77
N LYS A 19 8.94 16.53 -3.60
CA LYS A 19 9.48 15.55 -2.67
C LYS A 19 9.18 16.03 -1.26
N LYS A 20 8.38 15.26 -0.55
CA LYS A 20 8.09 15.52 0.84
C LYS A 20 9.24 14.96 1.67
N ASN A 21 9.79 15.76 2.58
CA ASN A 21 10.81 15.27 3.50
C ASN A 21 10.13 14.71 4.75
N ILE A 22 9.77 13.45 4.70
CA ILE A 22 9.10 12.77 5.79
C ILE A 22 9.98 11.61 6.24
N GLU A 23 10.55 11.70 7.43
CA GLU A 23 11.41 10.66 7.98
C GLU A 23 10.62 9.55 8.66
N ARG A 24 9.53 9.90 9.31
CA ARG A 24 8.69 8.96 10.06
C ARG A 24 7.33 8.88 9.41
N GLY A 25 6.82 7.68 9.28
CA GLY A 25 5.54 7.47 8.67
C GLY A 25 4.85 6.23 9.23
N GLN A 26 3.71 5.94 8.64
CA GLN A 26 2.91 4.77 8.98
C GLN A 26 2.67 3.96 7.72
N VAL A 27 2.67 2.64 7.86
CA VAL A 27 2.30 1.73 6.78
C VAL A 27 1.03 1.02 7.19
N HIS A 28 0.00 1.17 6.40
CA HIS A 28 -1.29 0.52 6.62
C HIS A 28 -1.42 -0.64 5.65
N ILE A 29 -1.48 -1.84 6.17
CA ILE A 29 -1.62 -3.05 5.37
C ILE A 29 -3.01 -3.61 5.60
N ARG A 30 -3.81 -3.65 4.56
CA ARG A 30 -5.11 -4.31 4.60
C ARG A 30 -5.03 -5.59 3.79
N SER A 31 -5.11 -6.72 4.47
CA SER A 31 -5.00 -8.02 3.85
C SER A 31 -6.33 -8.76 3.98
N SER A 32 -7.07 -8.82 2.89
CA SER A 32 -8.30 -9.62 2.81
C SER A 32 -8.00 -11.00 2.24
N CYS A 33 -9.00 -11.86 2.20
CA CYS A 33 -8.84 -13.19 1.62
C CYS A 33 -8.54 -13.13 0.12
N ASN A 34 -8.85 -12.02 -0.54
CA ASN A 34 -8.73 -11.90 -1.99
C ASN A 34 -7.65 -10.94 -2.46
N ASN A 35 -7.17 -10.06 -1.60
CA ASN A 35 -6.25 -9.01 -2.03
C ASN A 35 -5.46 -8.47 -0.83
N THR A 36 -4.35 -7.81 -1.12
CA THR A 36 -3.58 -7.09 -0.12
C THR A 36 -3.33 -5.68 -0.63
N MET A 37 -3.65 -4.70 0.19
CA MET A 37 -3.45 -3.29 -0.11
C MET A 37 -2.48 -2.70 0.90
N VAL A 38 -1.51 -1.96 0.41
CA VAL A 38 -0.50 -1.31 1.25
C VAL A 38 -0.54 0.19 0.97
N THR A 39 -0.72 0.97 2.02
CA THR A 39 -0.71 2.44 1.93
C THR A 39 0.33 2.96 2.90
N VAL A 40 1.22 3.79 2.41
CA VAL A 40 2.22 4.47 3.23
C VAL A 40 1.79 5.91 3.46
N THR A 41 1.73 6.30 4.71
CA THR A 41 1.28 7.64 5.10
C THR A 41 2.32 8.31 5.99
N ASP A 42 2.15 9.60 6.20
CA ASP A 42 2.89 10.32 7.23
C ASP A 42 2.26 10.06 8.61
N THR A 43 2.80 10.70 9.64
CA THR A 43 2.29 10.52 11.00
C THR A 43 0.90 11.09 11.21
N GLN A 44 0.44 11.96 10.31
CA GLN A 44 -0.88 12.56 10.37
C GLN A 44 -1.93 11.80 9.53
N GLY A 45 -1.50 10.78 8.81
CA GLY A 45 -2.41 9.96 8.01
C GLY A 45 -2.53 10.39 6.55
N ASN A 46 -1.73 11.34 6.09
CA ASN A 46 -1.75 11.75 4.69
C ASN A 46 -0.98 10.74 3.84
N ALA A 47 -1.63 10.20 2.82
CA ALA A 47 -1.02 9.17 1.98
C ALA A 47 0.16 9.70 1.17
N ILE A 48 1.28 8.99 1.24
CA ILE A 48 2.49 9.30 0.46
C ILE A 48 2.52 8.41 -0.78
N SER A 49 2.29 7.12 -0.60
CA SER A 49 2.28 6.14 -1.67
C SER A 49 1.36 4.99 -1.33
N TRP A 50 0.98 4.23 -2.34
CA TRP A 50 0.13 3.07 -2.16
C TRP A 50 0.36 2.07 -3.28
N ALA A 51 0.07 0.82 -3.00
CA ALA A 51 0.10 -0.25 -3.98
C ALA A 51 -0.84 -1.37 -3.53
N SER A 52 -1.28 -2.16 -4.47
CA SER A 52 -2.09 -3.35 -4.17
C SER A 52 -1.69 -4.49 -5.09
N SER A 53 -2.01 -5.71 -4.67
CA SER A 53 -1.74 -6.88 -5.50
C SER A 53 -2.44 -6.79 -6.85
N GLY A 54 -3.70 -6.36 -6.86
CA GLY A 54 -4.44 -6.19 -8.10
C GLY A 54 -3.90 -5.09 -9.00
N GLY A 55 -3.40 -4.02 -8.41
CA GLY A 55 -2.79 -2.91 -9.14
C GLY A 55 -1.46 -3.24 -9.81
N LEU A 56 -0.78 -4.29 -9.36
CA LEU A 56 0.48 -4.74 -9.93
C LEU A 56 0.31 -5.80 -11.02
N GLY A 57 -0.92 -6.11 -11.39
CA GLY A 57 -1.19 -7.05 -12.47
C GLY A 57 -1.52 -8.48 -12.04
N PHE A 58 -1.52 -8.77 -10.75
CA PHE A 58 -1.98 -10.07 -10.26
C PHE A 58 -3.50 -10.16 -10.42
N ARG A 59 -3.99 -11.27 -10.93
CA ARG A 59 -5.41 -11.46 -11.21
C ARG A 59 -5.95 -12.71 -10.52
N GLY A 60 -7.23 -12.68 -10.18
CA GLY A 60 -7.92 -13.81 -9.58
C GLY A 60 -7.29 -14.25 -8.27
N SER A 61 -7.10 -15.55 -8.10
CA SER A 61 -6.54 -16.11 -6.88
C SER A 61 -5.10 -15.70 -6.60
N LYS A 62 -4.39 -15.21 -7.60
CA LYS A 62 -2.99 -14.77 -7.43
C LYS A 62 -2.88 -13.53 -6.56
N LYS A 63 -3.92 -12.71 -6.47
CA LYS A 63 -3.93 -11.51 -5.64
C LYS A 63 -3.83 -11.81 -4.14
N SER A 64 -4.27 -12.97 -3.72
CA SER A 64 -4.27 -13.35 -2.31
C SER A 64 -2.98 -14.02 -1.84
N THR A 65 -2.02 -14.22 -2.73
CA THR A 65 -0.78 -14.92 -2.41
C THR A 65 0.17 -14.05 -1.59
N PRO A 66 1.00 -14.66 -0.71
CA PRO A 66 2.01 -13.90 0.03
C PRO A 66 3.01 -13.20 -0.89
N PHE A 67 3.36 -13.79 -2.03
CA PHE A 67 4.26 -13.18 -3.00
C PHE A 67 3.69 -11.87 -3.55
N ALA A 68 2.40 -11.85 -3.88
CA ALA A 68 1.74 -10.63 -4.37
C ALA A 68 1.75 -9.54 -3.30
N ALA A 69 1.51 -9.90 -2.05
CA ALA A 69 1.56 -8.97 -0.93
C ALA A 69 2.96 -8.39 -0.74
N GLN A 70 3.97 -9.25 -0.84
CA GLN A 70 5.37 -8.83 -0.75
C GLN A 70 5.70 -7.81 -1.85
N THR A 71 5.31 -8.09 -3.08
CA THR A 71 5.57 -7.19 -4.21
C THR A 71 4.87 -5.86 -4.04
N ALA A 72 3.62 -5.87 -3.55
CA ALA A 72 2.87 -4.64 -3.29
C ALA A 72 3.55 -3.80 -2.21
N ALA A 73 3.98 -4.42 -1.12
CA ALA A 73 4.66 -3.73 -0.04
C ALA A 73 6.00 -3.13 -0.50
N GLU A 74 6.77 -3.87 -1.28
CA GLU A 74 8.03 -3.36 -1.83
C GLU A 74 7.81 -2.16 -2.73
N THR A 75 6.81 -2.22 -3.60
CA THR A 75 6.51 -1.12 -4.53
C THR A 75 6.11 0.14 -3.76
N ALA A 76 5.20 0.02 -2.80
CA ALA A 76 4.76 1.14 -2.00
C ALA A 76 5.91 1.73 -1.16
N ALA A 77 6.73 0.87 -0.58
CA ALA A 77 7.84 1.29 0.26
C ALA A 77 8.91 2.03 -0.55
N ARG A 78 9.28 1.54 -1.72
CA ARG A 78 10.25 2.20 -2.58
C ARG A 78 9.78 3.58 -3.01
N ALA A 79 8.52 3.70 -3.39
CA ALA A 79 7.94 4.99 -3.75
C ALA A 79 7.96 5.97 -2.57
N ALA A 80 7.68 5.49 -1.37
CA ALA A 80 7.72 6.31 -0.17
C ALA A 80 9.14 6.72 0.22
N MET A 81 10.12 5.84 0.01
CA MET A 81 11.52 6.15 0.32
C MET A 81 12.08 7.30 -0.53
N GLU A 82 11.52 7.53 -1.70
CA GLU A 82 11.87 8.70 -2.51
C GLU A 82 11.55 10.02 -1.79
N HIS A 83 10.62 9.99 -0.87
CA HIS A 83 10.27 11.14 -0.03
C HIS A 83 11.04 11.20 1.29
N GLY A 84 12.08 10.41 1.42
CA GLY A 84 12.95 10.42 2.58
C GLY A 84 12.51 9.57 3.76
N LEU A 85 11.51 8.71 3.57
CA LEU A 85 10.99 7.87 4.65
C LEU A 85 12.05 6.86 5.12
N LYS A 86 12.26 6.78 6.42
CA LYS A 86 13.24 5.87 7.03
C LYS A 86 12.62 4.97 8.08
N THR A 87 11.76 5.49 8.92
CA THR A 87 11.18 4.79 10.05
C THR A 87 9.67 4.71 9.88
N VAL A 88 9.09 3.55 10.12
CA VAL A 88 7.65 3.34 9.96
C VAL A 88 7.05 2.56 11.13
N GLU A 89 5.80 2.86 11.42
CA GLU A 89 4.95 2.08 12.28
C GLU A 89 3.99 1.31 11.38
N VAL A 90 3.83 0.03 11.62
CA VAL A 90 3.00 -0.82 10.78
C VAL A 90 1.68 -1.12 11.46
N PHE A 91 0.60 -0.86 10.75
CA PHE A 91 -0.76 -1.18 11.19
C PHE A 91 -1.34 -2.22 10.23
N VAL A 92 -1.60 -3.40 10.74
CA VAL A 92 -2.10 -4.53 9.94
C VAL A 92 -3.56 -4.75 10.21
N LYS A 93 -4.34 -4.96 9.17
CA LYS A 93 -5.77 -5.14 9.25
C LYS A 93 -6.21 -6.28 8.35
N GLY A 94 -7.04 -7.19 8.89
CA GLY A 94 -7.65 -8.25 8.13
C GLY A 94 -6.95 -9.60 8.25
N PRO A 95 -7.63 -10.69 7.86
CA PRO A 95 -7.16 -12.06 8.07
C PRO A 95 -6.38 -12.66 6.89
N GLY A 96 -6.02 -11.89 5.89
CA GLY A 96 -5.40 -12.42 4.67
C GLY A 96 -4.03 -13.05 4.89
N GLN A 97 -3.60 -13.87 3.96
CA GLN A 97 -2.33 -14.58 4.02
C GLN A 97 -1.12 -13.67 3.81
N GLY A 98 -1.33 -12.51 3.21
CA GLY A 98 -0.26 -11.59 2.87
C GLY A 98 0.27 -10.72 4.00
N ARG A 99 -0.30 -10.83 5.20
CA ARG A 99 0.06 -9.96 6.32
C ARG A 99 1.54 -9.97 6.63
N GLU A 100 2.06 -11.15 6.94
CA GLU A 100 3.46 -11.30 7.34
C GLU A 100 4.43 -11.02 6.20
N ALA A 101 4.10 -11.47 5.00
CA ALA A 101 4.93 -11.25 3.82
C ALA A 101 5.12 -9.77 3.53
N ALA A 102 4.05 -8.98 3.67
CA ALA A 102 4.12 -7.53 3.49
C ALA A 102 5.02 -6.87 4.54
N ILE A 103 4.90 -7.28 5.79
CA ILE A 103 5.74 -6.74 6.87
C ILE A 103 7.21 -7.06 6.63
N ARG A 104 7.51 -8.28 6.24
CA ARG A 104 8.88 -8.70 5.93
C ARG A 104 9.45 -7.92 4.76
N ALA A 105 8.63 -7.66 3.76
CA ALA A 105 9.05 -6.89 2.59
C ALA A 105 9.46 -5.47 2.96
N LEU A 106 8.76 -4.85 3.89
CA LEU A 106 9.12 -3.51 4.38
C LEU A 106 10.51 -3.49 5.00
N GLN A 107 10.83 -4.51 5.80
CA GLN A 107 12.15 -4.63 6.41
C GLN A 107 13.23 -4.91 5.36
N ALA A 108 12.92 -5.73 4.37
CA ALA A 108 13.85 -6.11 3.32
C ALA A 108 14.22 -4.93 2.42
N VAL A 109 13.32 -3.97 2.23
CA VAL A 109 13.56 -2.77 1.43
C VAL A 109 14.47 -1.77 2.16
N GLY A 110 14.60 -1.90 3.48
CA GLY A 110 15.47 -1.05 4.27
C GLY A 110 14.76 -0.09 5.21
N LEU A 111 13.45 -0.18 5.33
CA LEU A 111 12.71 0.61 6.30
C LEU A 111 12.87 0.04 7.69
N GLU A 112 13.05 0.91 8.67
CA GLU A 112 13.08 0.52 10.07
C GLU A 112 11.65 0.47 10.62
N VAL A 113 11.23 -0.72 11.02
CA VAL A 113 9.91 -0.93 11.61
C VAL A 113 10.04 -0.83 13.12
N THR A 114 9.42 0.19 13.69
CA THR A 114 9.49 0.44 15.14
C THR A 114 8.36 -0.20 15.91
N MET A 115 7.21 -0.37 15.28
CA MET A 115 6.04 -0.94 15.94
C MET A 115 5.18 -1.68 14.91
N ILE A 116 4.62 -2.80 15.32
CA ILE A 116 3.64 -3.54 14.52
C ILE A 116 2.40 -3.70 15.37
N LYS A 117 1.27 -3.23 14.87
CA LYS A 117 0.01 -3.27 15.58
C LYS A 117 -1.08 -3.86 14.69
N ASP A 118 -1.85 -4.77 15.24
CA ASP A 118 -3.02 -5.31 14.56
C ASP A 118 -4.23 -4.46 14.91
N VAL A 119 -4.85 -3.87 13.89
CA VAL A 119 -6.01 -2.98 14.04
C VAL A 119 -7.24 -3.55 13.38
N THR A 120 -7.31 -4.87 13.23
CA THR A 120 -8.47 -5.53 12.64
C THR A 120 -9.72 -5.17 13.42
N PRO A 121 -10.77 -4.62 12.77
CA PRO A 121 -11.97 -4.22 13.49
C PRO A 121 -12.76 -5.43 13.97
N ILE A 122 -13.16 -5.39 15.23
CA ILE A 122 -14.01 -6.42 15.83
C ILE A 122 -15.32 -5.76 16.21
N PRO A 123 -16.45 -6.12 15.56
CA PRO A 123 -17.73 -5.52 15.90
C PRO A 123 -18.22 -5.97 17.28
N HIS A 124 -18.85 -5.04 17.99
CA HIS A 124 -19.52 -5.34 19.26
C HIS A 124 -20.94 -5.81 18.94
N ASN A 125 -21.09 -6.96 18.30
CA ASN A 125 -22.31 -7.50 17.73
C ASN A 125 -22.83 -6.80 16.47
N GLY A 126 -22.38 -5.62 16.15
CA GLY A 126 -22.59 -4.93 14.89
C GLY A 126 -23.88 -5.20 14.12
N CYS A 127 -23.82 -5.05 12.82
CA CYS A 127 -24.93 -5.30 11.92
C CYS A 127 -25.12 -6.79 11.69
N ARG A 128 -26.36 -7.18 11.39
CA ARG A 128 -26.64 -8.56 11.01
C ARG A 128 -25.85 -8.93 9.76
N PRO A 129 -25.11 -10.06 9.79
CA PRO A 129 -24.34 -10.48 8.62
C PRO A 129 -25.26 -10.85 7.45
N PRO A 130 -24.74 -10.77 6.21
CA PRO A 130 -25.53 -11.14 5.05
C PRO A 130 -25.89 -12.61 5.06
N LYS A 131 -26.89 -12.95 4.23
CA LYS A 131 -27.34 -14.32 4.06
C LYS A 131 -26.19 -15.23 3.66
N ARG A 132 -26.22 -16.46 4.19
CA ARG A 132 -25.20 -17.46 3.88
C ARG A 132 -25.14 -17.72 2.37
N ARG A 133 -23.94 -17.72 1.84
CA ARG A 133 -23.72 -17.99 0.42
C ARG A 133 -24.08 -19.43 0.10
N ARG A 134 -24.87 -19.61 -0.94
CA ARG A 134 -25.13 -20.95 -1.49
C ARG A 134 -23.93 -21.36 -2.33
N VAL A 135 -23.44 -22.54 -2.06
CA VAL A 135 -22.31 -23.09 -2.81
C VAL A 135 -22.80 -24.23 -3.71
#